data_5a4b624966ead03ba0645881b35cbe7a
#
_entry.id   5a4b624966ead03ba0645881b35cbe7a
#
_cell.length_a   1.000
_cell.length_b   1.000
_cell.length_c   1.000
_cell.angle_alpha   90.00
_cell.angle_beta   90.00
_cell.angle_gamma   90.00
#
_symmetry.space_group_name_H-M   'P 1'
#
loop_
_entity.id
_entity.type
_entity.pdbx_description
1 polymer ?
#
loop_
_entity_poly.entity_id
_entity_poly.type
_entity_poly.pdbx_seq_one_letter_code
_entity_poly.pdbx_strand_id
1 'polypeptide(L)'
;MDVTEKVNLVLRPPTEEVVTQEELLELFKTNSKPKHYIGIEISGFLHLGSLISTSFKINDFVKAGVDCTVFLADWHTLLNEKLGGSFETIRKVSKYYDDAFRLVCPKANIVLGTDLYDSKKEYWSELVQIAKHMSLARTMRTLTIMGRSENDEKVDLAKLIYPAMQATDIHSLDLDIVHAGMDQRKIHMLVKDVFPKMKWKVPVAVHHKLLPGLAKPPEEKPSGEVVKMSKSDPNAGIFIHNSDDEIRTKIKKGFCEEGRTENNPILEIAKHIVFHEFDTITIERPEKFGGNVSYDNFESLESDFLQKKLHPTDLKQSVGESLVKIVSPVREKLVLSNELSDLIKNNLVFDRRH
;
A
#
# COMPACT_ATOMS: atom_id res chain seq x y z
N MET A 1 0.38 17.51 -20.81
CA MET A 1 1.22 16.36 -20.44
C MET A 1 1.16 15.37 -21.57
N ASP A 2 2.28 15.01 -22.13
CA ASP A 2 2.39 13.98 -23.17
C ASP A 2 2.32 12.56 -22.59
N VAL A 3 2.31 11.55 -23.48
CA VAL A 3 2.16 10.15 -23.06
C VAL A 3 3.38 9.67 -22.26
N THR A 4 4.57 10.15 -22.60
CA THR A 4 5.82 9.77 -21.90
C THR A 4 5.83 10.31 -20.47
N GLU A 5 5.43 11.57 -20.29
CA GLU A 5 5.29 12.20 -18.98
C GLU A 5 4.27 11.45 -18.09
N LYS A 6 3.13 11.01 -18.66
CA LYS A 6 2.13 10.22 -17.95
C LYS A 6 2.69 8.87 -17.50
N VAL A 7 3.39 8.16 -18.39
CA VAL A 7 4.04 6.88 -18.08
C VAL A 7 5.08 7.07 -16.97
N ASN A 8 5.90 8.11 -17.04
CA ASN A 8 6.91 8.40 -16.01
C ASN A 8 6.30 8.65 -14.63
N LEU A 9 5.14 9.33 -14.55
CA LEU A 9 4.42 9.47 -13.28
C LEU A 9 3.96 8.12 -12.71
N VAL A 10 3.49 7.21 -13.57
CA VAL A 10 3.11 5.86 -13.13
C VAL A 10 4.34 5.06 -12.68
N LEU A 11 5.47 5.18 -13.38
CA LEU A 11 6.72 4.47 -13.06
C LEU A 11 7.47 5.04 -11.86
N ARG A 12 7.17 6.28 -11.46
CA ARG A 12 7.83 6.93 -10.32
C ARG A 12 7.72 6.05 -9.05
N PRO A 13 8.77 5.95 -8.21
CA PRO A 13 8.67 5.29 -6.92
C PRO A 13 7.46 5.79 -6.10
N PRO A 14 6.78 4.94 -5.35
CA PRO A 14 7.12 3.55 -5.01
C PRO A 14 6.74 2.46 -6.03
N THR A 15 6.39 2.75 -7.28
CA THR A 15 6.14 1.70 -8.27
C THR A 15 7.39 0.81 -8.42
N GLU A 16 7.20 -0.50 -8.35
CA GLU A 16 8.24 -1.52 -8.48
C GLU A 16 8.09 -2.33 -9.76
N GLU A 17 6.85 -2.60 -10.17
CA GLU A 17 6.54 -3.41 -11.35
C GLU A 17 5.33 -2.88 -12.11
N VAL A 18 5.42 -2.92 -13.44
CA VAL A 18 4.28 -2.75 -14.35
C VAL A 18 4.22 -3.94 -15.31
N VAL A 19 3.06 -4.55 -15.43
CA VAL A 19 2.85 -5.74 -16.29
C VAL A 19 1.81 -5.40 -17.35
N THR A 20 2.23 -4.89 -18.53
CA THR A 20 3.59 -4.52 -18.95
C THR A 20 3.70 -3.01 -19.21
N GLN A 21 4.94 -2.48 -19.35
CA GLN A 21 5.12 -1.05 -19.67
C GLN A 21 4.63 -0.73 -21.09
N GLU A 22 4.73 -1.66 -22.03
CA GLU A 22 4.21 -1.52 -23.40
C GLU A 22 2.68 -1.41 -23.40
N GLU A 23 1.99 -2.26 -22.60
CA GLU A 23 0.53 -2.17 -22.44
C GLU A 23 0.12 -0.83 -21.81
N LEU A 24 0.88 -0.33 -20.83
CA LEU A 24 0.63 0.97 -20.20
C LEU A 24 0.81 2.13 -21.18
N LEU A 25 1.87 2.09 -21.99
CA LEU A 25 2.14 3.08 -23.02
C LEU A 25 1.00 3.12 -24.06
N GLU A 26 0.55 1.96 -24.53
CA GLU A 26 -0.54 1.84 -25.49
C GLU A 26 -1.88 2.29 -24.90
N LEU A 27 -2.12 1.99 -23.63
CA LEU A 27 -3.30 2.46 -22.92
C LEU A 27 -3.37 3.99 -22.90
N PHE A 28 -2.29 4.68 -22.57
CA PHE A 28 -2.28 6.14 -22.55
C PHE A 28 -2.35 6.81 -23.94
N LYS A 29 -2.00 6.08 -25.03
CA LYS A 29 -2.22 6.56 -26.40
C LYS A 29 -3.68 6.47 -26.84
N THR A 30 -4.37 5.41 -26.39
CA THR A 30 -5.71 5.05 -26.90
C THR A 30 -6.84 5.48 -25.96
N ASN A 31 -6.58 5.67 -24.68
CA ASN A 31 -7.57 6.06 -23.68
C ASN A 31 -7.12 7.34 -22.95
N SER A 32 -7.88 8.42 -23.13
CA SER A 32 -7.56 9.73 -22.51
C SER A 32 -7.85 9.78 -21.00
N LYS A 33 -8.71 8.89 -20.49
CA LYS A 33 -9.14 8.84 -19.10
C LYS A 33 -9.25 7.38 -18.60
N PRO A 34 -8.12 6.66 -18.48
CA PRO A 34 -8.13 5.28 -17.99
C PRO A 34 -8.71 5.17 -16.58
N LYS A 35 -9.45 4.12 -16.31
CA LYS A 35 -9.99 3.81 -14.98
C LYS A 35 -9.00 2.98 -14.17
N HIS A 36 -8.74 3.40 -12.96
CA HIS A 36 -7.84 2.76 -12.02
C HIS A 36 -8.54 2.46 -10.71
N TYR A 37 -8.12 1.38 -10.03
CA TYR A 37 -8.48 1.16 -8.64
C TYR A 37 -7.30 0.65 -7.81
N ILE A 38 -7.43 0.87 -6.49
CA ILE A 38 -6.69 0.16 -5.47
C ILE A 38 -7.65 -0.32 -4.39
N GLY A 39 -7.59 -1.61 -4.05
CA GLY A 39 -8.36 -2.20 -2.95
C GLY A 39 -7.65 -2.03 -1.61
N ILE A 40 -8.37 -1.54 -0.60
CA ILE A 40 -7.86 -1.30 0.75
C ILE A 40 -8.64 -2.13 1.77
N GLU A 41 -7.97 -3.09 2.40
CA GLU A 41 -8.53 -3.85 3.53
C GLU A 41 -8.60 -2.97 4.78
N ILE A 42 -9.77 -2.94 5.42
CA ILE A 42 -10.06 -2.13 6.61
C ILE A 42 -9.62 -2.91 7.85
N SER A 43 -8.34 -2.88 8.20
CA SER A 43 -7.77 -3.82 9.17
C SER A 43 -7.06 -3.16 10.37
N GLY A 44 -7.42 -1.91 10.71
CA GLY A 44 -6.86 -1.24 11.88
C GLY A 44 -6.43 0.20 11.65
N PHE A 45 -5.43 0.68 12.38
CA PHE A 45 -4.93 2.04 12.23
C PHE A 45 -4.20 2.23 10.90
N LEU A 46 -4.42 3.39 10.27
CA LEU A 46 -3.68 3.79 9.08
C LEU A 46 -2.23 4.18 9.45
N HIS A 47 -1.30 3.75 8.61
CA HIS A 47 0.13 3.98 8.78
C HIS A 47 0.76 4.52 7.50
N LEU A 48 2.05 4.87 7.57
CA LEU A 48 2.80 5.48 6.48
C LEU A 48 2.63 4.72 5.14
N GLY A 49 2.72 3.37 5.14
CA GLY A 49 2.55 2.56 3.95
C GLY A 49 1.12 2.53 3.44
N SER A 50 0.13 2.32 4.33
CA SER A 50 -1.27 2.13 3.92
C SER A 50 -2.00 3.42 3.53
N LEU A 51 -1.53 4.58 3.99
CA LEU A 51 -2.15 5.86 3.64
C LEU A 51 -1.21 6.73 2.81
N ILE A 52 -0.03 7.12 3.31
CA ILE A 52 0.83 8.12 2.68
C ILE A 52 1.43 7.58 1.38
N SER A 53 2.15 6.43 1.43
CA SER A 53 2.74 5.82 0.24
C SER A 53 1.69 5.51 -0.84
N THR A 54 0.54 4.98 -0.41
CA THR A 54 -0.58 4.69 -1.30
C THR A 54 -1.16 5.97 -1.92
N SER A 55 -1.36 7.04 -1.13
CA SER A 55 -1.90 8.30 -1.62
C SER A 55 -0.98 9.00 -2.61
N PHE A 56 0.33 8.92 -2.40
CA PHE A 56 1.30 9.46 -3.35
C PHE A 56 1.10 8.82 -4.73
N LYS A 57 0.97 7.51 -4.78
CA LYS A 57 0.77 6.79 -6.03
C LYS A 57 -0.58 7.10 -6.69
N ILE A 58 -1.66 7.15 -5.90
CA ILE A 58 -2.98 7.55 -6.41
C ILE A 58 -2.91 8.97 -7.01
N ASN A 59 -2.25 9.91 -6.33
CA ASN A 59 -2.12 11.29 -6.81
C ASN A 59 -1.24 11.39 -8.07
N ASP A 60 -0.23 10.52 -8.23
CA ASP A 60 0.53 10.41 -9.48
C ASP A 60 -0.35 9.94 -10.64
N PHE A 61 -1.21 8.93 -10.42
CA PHE A 61 -2.20 8.50 -11.41
C PHE A 61 -3.18 9.62 -11.77
N VAL A 62 -3.69 10.34 -10.75
CA VAL A 62 -4.57 11.50 -10.97
C VAL A 62 -3.87 12.58 -11.81
N LYS A 63 -2.60 12.90 -11.49
CA LYS A 63 -1.78 13.83 -12.29
C LYS A 63 -1.61 13.36 -13.73
N ALA A 64 -1.48 12.05 -13.95
CA ALA A 64 -1.41 11.44 -15.29
C ALA A 64 -2.75 11.44 -16.05
N GLY A 65 -3.84 11.95 -15.45
CA GLY A 65 -5.18 12.02 -16.07
C GLY A 65 -6.02 10.76 -15.91
N VAL A 66 -5.66 9.88 -14.97
CA VAL A 66 -6.36 8.64 -14.70
C VAL A 66 -7.54 8.87 -13.74
N ASP A 67 -8.66 8.20 -13.98
CA ASP A 67 -9.84 8.19 -13.10
C ASP A 67 -9.62 7.17 -11.99
N CYS A 68 -9.27 7.65 -10.80
CA CYS A 68 -8.82 6.82 -9.70
C CYS A 68 -9.95 6.48 -8.74
N THR A 69 -10.02 5.22 -8.33
CA THR A 69 -10.93 4.72 -7.29
C THR A 69 -10.13 4.08 -6.15
N VAL A 70 -10.41 4.51 -4.93
CA VAL A 70 -10.04 3.80 -3.70
C VAL A 70 -11.23 2.91 -3.32
N PHE A 71 -11.02 1.62 -3.38
CA PHE A 71 -12.04 0.63 -3.05
C PHE A 71 -11.85 0.15 -1.60
N LEU A 72 -12.77 0.51 -0.73
CA LEU A 72 -12.78 0.09 0.67
C LEU A 72 -13.42 -1.30 0.76
N ALA A 73 -12.56 -2.31 0.92
CA ALA A 73 -12.91 -3.72 0.78
C ALA A 73 -13.51 -4.30 2.08
N ASP A 74 -14.71 -3.86 2.49
CA ASP A 74 -15.39 -4.23 3.75
C ASP A 74 -15.71 -5.73 3.82
N TRP A 75 -16.23 -6.33 2.76
CA TRP A 75 -16.48 -7.75 2.69
C TRP A 75 -15.22 -8.59 2.72
N HIS A 76 -14.16 -8.15 2.03
CA HIS A 76 -12.85 -8.80 2.09
C HIS A 76 -12.27 -8.74 3.50
N THR A 77 -12.47 -7.62 4.18
CA THR A 77 -12.10 -7.43 5.59
C THR A 77 -12.84 -8.44 6.49
N LEU A 78 -14.14 -8.64 6.25
CA LEU A 78 -14.96 -9.63 6.97
C LEU A 78 -14.45 -11.05 6.71
N LEU A 79 -14.25 -11.43 5.44
CA LEU A 79 -13.78 -12.77 5.05
C LEU A 79 -12.39 -13.08 5.62
N ASN A 80 -11.55 -12.07 5.79
CA ASN A 80 -10.22 -12.20 6.39
C ASN A 80 -10.24 -12.06 7.92
N GLU A 81 -11.44 -12.03 8.54
CA GLU A 81 -11.65 -11.97 9.99
C GLU A 81 -10.95 -10.81 10.69
N LYS A 82 -10.72 -9.70 9.97
CA LYS A 82 -10.14 -8.49 10.56
C LYS A 82 -11.15 -7.78 11.44
N LEU A 83 -10.64 -7.00 12.41
CA LEU A 83 -11.47 -6.25 13.36
C LEU A 83 -12.48 -7.16 14.08
N GLY A 84 -12.05 -8.36 14.48
CA GLY A 84 -12.86 -9.35 15.20
C GLY A 84 -13.98 -9.99 14.35
N GLY A 85 -13.92 -9.87 13.01
CA GLY A 85 -14.94 -10.41 12.10
C GLY A 85 -16.32 -9.76 12.27
N SER A 86 -16.41 -8.56 12.85
CA SER A 86 -17.67 -7.85 13.06
C SER A 86 -17.94 -6.85 11.94
N PHE A 87 -18.98 -7.08 11.16
CA PHE A 87 -19.36 -6.17 10.07
C PHE A 87 -19.74 -4.77 10.57
N GLU A 88 -20.34 -4.68 11.78
CA GLU A 88 -20.65 -3.40 12.43
C GLU A 88 -19.36 -2.62 12.75
N THR A 89 -18.36 -3.30 13.31
CA THR A 89 -17.05 -2.72 13.60
C THR A 89 -16.36 -2.27 12.31
N ILE A 90 -16.37 -3.12 11.28
CA ILE A 90 -15.78 -2.80 9.97
C ILE A 90 -16.42 -1.54 9.39
N ARG A 91 -17.75 -1.40 9.43
CA ARG A 91 -18.45 -0.20 8.94
C ARG A 91 -18.09 1.08 9.71
N LYS A 92 -17.95 1.00 11.03
CA LYS A 92 -17.47 2.15 11.82
C LYS A 92 -16.06 2.58 11.44
N VAL A 93 -15.16 1.60 11.24
CA VAL A 93 -13.77 1.87 10.84
C VAL A 93 -13.67 2.29 9.36
N SER A 94 -14.57 1.81 8.47
CA SER A 94 -14.55 2.21 7.05
C SER A 94 -14.80 3.71 6.87
N LYS A 95 -15.62 4.34 7.74
CA LYS A 95 -15.80 5.79 7.72
C LYS A 95 -14.50 6.54 7.99
N TYR A 96 -13.69 6.09 8.93
CA TYR A 96 -12.36 6.67 9.20
C TYR A 96 -11.42 6.53 7.99
N TYR A 97 -11.49 5.41 7.27
CA TYR A 97 -10.73 5.21 6.03
C TYR A 97 -11.24 6.13 4.91
N ASP A 98 -12.55 6.27 4.76
CA ASP A 98 -13.15 7.19 3.77
C ASP A 98 -12.69 8.63 4.04
N ASP A 99 -12.82 9.13 5.28
CA ASP A 99 -12.38 10.47 5.68
C ASP A 99 -10.87 10.66 5.41
N ALA A 100 -10.05 9.65 5.71
CA ALA A 100 -8.60 9.71 5.48
C ALA A 100 -8.25 9.80 4.00
N PHE A 101 -8.82 8.94 3.15
CA PHE A 101 -8.52 8.96 1.72
C PHE A 101 -9.09 10.19 1.03
N ARG A 102 -10.25 10.71 1.42
CA ARG A 102 -10.76 12.01 0.93
C ARG A 102 -9.82 13.16 1.26
N LEU A 103 -9.19 13.11 2.44
CA LEU A 103 -8.23 14.13 2.84
C LEU A 103 -6.96 14.11 1.98
N VAL A 104 -6.37 12.93 1.74
CA VAL A 104 -5.07 12.81 1.06
C VAL A 104 -5.18 12.57 -0.45
N CYS A 105 -6.34 12.14 -0.95
CA CYS A 105 -6.63 11.88 -2.37
C CYS A 105 -7.95 12.56 -2.79
N PRO A 106 -8.06 13.89 -2.72
CA PRO A 106 -9.35 14.60 -2.88
C PRO A 106 -9.96 14.48 -4.28
N LYS A 107 -9.21 14.00 -5.27
CA LYS A 107 -9.69 13.80 -6.65
C LYS A 107 -9.97 12.33 -6.97
N ALA A 108 -9.75 11.41 -6.03
CA ALA A 108 -10.11 10.01 -6.21
C ALA A 108 -11.57 9.75 -5.78
N ASN A 109 -12.23 8.82 -6.45
CA ASN A 109 -13.51 8.29 -6.01
C ASN A 109 -13.29 7.32 -4.84
N ILE A 110 -14.14 7.36 -3.82
CA ILE A 110 -14.12 6.37 -2.74
C ILE A 110 -15.35 5.51 -2.88
N VAL A 111 -15.16 4.19 -3.00
CA VAL A 111 -16.25 3.22 -3.19
C VAL A 111 -16.15 2.15 -2.11
N LEU A 112 -17.25 1.91 -1.40
CA LEU A 112 -17.34 0.81 -0.44
C LEU A 112 -17.75 -0.47 -1.17
N GLY A 113 -17.17 -1.62 -0.80
CA GLY A 113 -17.47 -2.91 -1.43
C GLY A 113 -18.98 -3.24 -1.40
N THR A 114 -19.61 -3.04 -0.26
CA THR A 114 -21.08 -3.20 -0.14
C THR A 114 -21.84 -2.40 -1.21
N ASP A 115 -21.48 -1.13 -1.44
CA ASP A 115 -22.19 -0.28 -2.40
C ASP A 115 -22.03 -0.79 -3.84
N LEU A 116 -20.85 -1.33 -4.18
CA LEU A 116 -20.62 -1.98 -5.48
C LEU A 116 -21.54 -3.21 -5.63
N TYR A 117 -21.56 -4.08 -4.63
CA TYR A 117 -22.30 -5.35 -4.69
C TYR A 117 -23.81 -5.14 -4.71
N ASP A 118 -24.33 -4.16 -4.01
CA ASP A 118 -25.74 -3.81 -4.01
C ASP A 118 -26.19 -3.14 -5.31
N SER A 119 -25.29 -2.41 -5.98
CA SER A 119 -25.58 -1.70 -7.24
C SER A 119 -25.50 -2.56 -8.49
N LYS A 120 -24.70 -3.65 -8.46
CA LYS A 120 -24.42 -4.53 -9.61
C LYS A 120 -25.19 -5.85 -9.51
N LYS A 121 -26.34 -5.93 -10.17
CA LYS A 121 -27.20 -7.13 -10.16
C LYS A 121 -26.47 -8.41 -10.62
N GLU A 122 -25.57 -8.27 -11.56
CA GLU A 122 -24.80 -9.37 -12.17
C GLU A 122 -23.63 -9.84 -11.32
N TYR A 123 -23.22 -9.08 -10.30
CA TYR A 123 -22.00 -9.30 -9.52
C TYR A 123 -21.84 -10.75 -9.05
N TRP A 124 -22.87 -11.29 -8.40
CA TRP A 124 -22.82 -12.65 -7.86
C TRP A 124 -22.79 -13.73 -8.92
N SER A 125 -23.43 -13.50 -10.07
CA SER A 125 -23.36 -14.42 -11.21
C SER A 125 -21.99 -14.39 -11.87
N GLU A 126 -21.36 -13.22 -11.99
CA GLU A 126 -20.01 -13.04 -12.49
C GLU A 126 -18.97 -13.69 -11.56
N LEU A 127 -19.15 -13.56 -10.23
CA LEU A 127 -18.33 -14.23 -9.23
C LEU A 127 -18.35 -15.76 -9.42
N VAL A 128 -19.52 -16.36 -9.60
CA VAL A 128 -19.64 -17.80 -9.84
C VAL A 128 -18.98 -18.19 -11.17
N GLN A 129 -19.13 -17.37 -12.20
CA GLN A 129 -18.51 -17.63 -13.51
C GLN A 129 -16.99 -17.62 -13.42
N ILE A 130 -16.39 -16.61 -12.76
CA ILE A 130 -14.92 -16.54 -12.61
C ILE A 130 -14.42 -17.70 -11.74
N ALA A 131 -15.12 -18.05 -10.66
CA ALA A 131 -14.76 -19.17 -9.80
C ALA A 131 -14.69 -20.51 -10.56
N LYS A 132 -15.52 -20.72 -11.59
CA LYS A 132 -15.43 -21.91 -12.47
C LYS A 132 -14.12 -22.00 -13.25
N HIS A 133 -13.42 -20.89 -13.46
CA HIS A 133 -12.11 -20.85 -14.12
C HIS A 133 -10.94 -20.96 -13.16
N MET A 134 -11.21 -21.10 -11.85
CA MET A 134 -10.21 -21.21 -10.78
C MET A 134 -10.21 -22.64 -10.23
N SER A 135 -9.09 -23.35 -10.32
CA SER A 135 -8.94 -24.63 -9.61
C SER A 135 -8.69 -24.39 -8.11
N LEU A 136 -9.13 -25.35 -7.26
CA LEU A 136 -8.88 -25.28 -5.81
C LEU A 136 -7.39 -25.07 -5.50
N ALA A 137 -6.51 -25.82 -6.15
CA ALA A 137 -5.05 -25.69 -5.96
C ALA A 137 -4.54 -24.29 -6.32
N ARG A 138 -5.10 -23.62 -7.33
CA ARG A 138 -4.73 -22.25 -7.68
C ARG A 138 -5.27 -21.26 -6.67
N THR A 139 -6.51 -21.43 -6.23
CA THR A 139 -7.14 -20.62 -5.18
C THR A 139 -6.31 -20.67 -3.90
N MET A 140 -5.93 -21.87 -3.42
CA MET A 140 -5.09 -22.05 -2.23
C MET A 140 -3.77 -21.26 -2.34
N ARG A 141 -3.05 -21.37 -3.46
CA ARG A 141 -1.80 -20.60 -3.68
C ARG A 141 -2.03 -19.09 -3.72
N THR A 142 -3.23 -18.64 -4.10
CA THR A 142 -3.57 -17.22 -4.15
C THR A 142 -3.91 -16.66 -2.76
N LEU A 143 -4.30 -17.48 -1.78
CA LEU A 143 -4.66 -17.02 -0.42
C LEU A 143 -3.55 -16.26 0.31
N THR A 144 -2.30 -16.36 -0.15
CA THR A 144 -1.20 -15.54 0.38
C THR A 144 -1.44 -14.03 0.25
N ILE A 145 -2.34 -13.59 -0.68
CA ILE A 145 -2.76 -12.18 -0.79
C ILE A 145 -3.47 -11.68 0.48
N MET A 146 -4.08 -12.58 1.25
CA MET A 146 -4.73 -12.29 2.53
C MET A 146 -3.73 -12.18 3.69
N GLY A 147 -2.42 -12.38 3.43
CA GLY A 147 -1.39 -12.49 4.46
C GLY A 147 -1.37 -13.83 5.19
N ARG A 148 -1.98 -14.89 4.60
CA ARG A 148 -2.02 -16.25 5.13
C ARG A 148 -0.99 -17.14 4.42
N SER A 149 -0.57 -18.24 5.07
CA SER A 149 0.28 -19.24 4.43
C SER A 149 -0.55 -20.16 3.50
N GLU A 150 0.09 -20.77 2.50
CA GLU A 150 -0.54 -21.75 1.61
C GLU A 150 -1.02 -23.02 2.35
N ASN A 151 -0.46 -23.28 3.53
CA ASN A 151 -0.73 -24.44 4.38
C ASN A 151 -1.52 -24.06 5.65
N ASP A 152 -2.28 -22.96 5.63
CA ASP A 152 -3.09 -22.55 6.75
C ASP A 152 -4.26 -23.54 6.96
N GLU A 153 -4.23 -24.29 8.06
CA GLU A 153 -5.26 -25.29 8.40
C GLU A 153 -6.62 -24.65 8.78
N LYS A 154 -6.67 -23.33 8.99
CA LYS A 154 -7.86 -22.59 9.41
C LYS A 154 -8.57 -21.90 8.24
N VAL A 155 -8.43 -22.43 7.02
CA VAL A 155 -9.11 -21.89 5.85
C VAL A 155 -10.54 -22.44 5.79
N ASP A 156 -11.52 -21.56 6.02
CA ASP A 156 -12.94 -21.84 5.79
C ASP A 156 -13.33 -21.64 4.32
N LEU A 157 -14.55 -22.05 3.95
CA LEU A 157 -15.06 -21.93 2.59
C LEU A 157 -15.17 -20.45 2.14
N ALA A 158 -15.47 -19.53 3.05
CA ALA A 158 -15.61 -18.11 2.74
C ALA A 158 -14.27 -17.49 2.31
N LYS A 159 -13.16 -17.89 2.94
CA LYS A 159 -11.82 -17.46 2.54
C LYS A 159 -11.45 -17.94 1.13
N LEU A 160 -11.96 -19.10 0.68
CA LEU A 160 -11.74 -19.57 -0.70
C LEU A 160 -12.47 -18.72 -1.74
N ILE A 161 -13.50 -17.98 -1.36
CA ILE A 161 -14.23 -17.06 -2.24
C ILE A 161 -13.45 -15.74 -2.45
N TYR A 162 -12.63 -15.34 -1.49
CA TYR A 162 -11.91 -14.05 -1.49
C TYR A 162 -11.18 -13.73 -2.80
N PRO A 163 -10.35 -14.61 -3.39
CA PRO A 163 -9.67 -14.30 -4.65
C PRO A 163 -10.64 -14.13 -5.83
N ALA A 164 -11.74 -14.90 -5.86
CA ALA A 164 -12.75 -14.77 -6.90
C ALA A 164 -13.51 -13.44 -6.77
N MET A 165 -13.82 -13.00 -5.54
CA MET A 165 -14.43 -11.70 -5.29
C MET A 165 -13.52 -10.55 -5.77
N GLN A 166 -12.23 -10.55 -5.41
CA GLN A 166 -11.31 -9.50 -5.84
C GLN A 166 -11.18 -9.43 -7.36
N ALA A 167 -11.16 -10.57 -8.05
CA ALA A 167 -11.19 -10.59 -9.51
C ALA A 167 -12.52 -10.06 -10.07
N THR A 168 -13.65 -10.36 -9.42
CA THR A 168 -14.96 -9.84 -9.83
C THR A 168 -15.05 -8.33 -9.62
N ASP A 169 -14.50 -7.79 -8.53
CA ASP A 169 -14.41 -6.34 -8.29
C ASP A 169 -13.71 -5.62 -9.45
N ILE A 170 -12.59 -6.18 -9.90
CA ILE A 170 -11.80 -5.66 -11.03
C ILE A 170 -12.64 -5.60 -12.30
N HIS A 171 -13.42 -6.64 -12.59
CA HIS A 171 -14.31 -6.67 -13.74
C HIS A 171 -15.48 -5.70 -13.58
N SER A 172 -16.17 -5.76 -12.44
CA SER A 172 -17.38 -4.97 -12.18
C SER A 172 -17.13 -3.46 -12.16
N LEU A 173 -15.91 -3.01 -11.81
CA LEU A 173 -15.47 -1.63 -11.89
C LEU A 173 -14.99 -1.21 -13.29
N ASP A 174 -14.95 -2.15 -14.26
CA ASP A 174 -14.53 -1.92 -15.65
C ASP A 174 -13.15 -1.23 -15.75
N LEU A 175 -12.15 -1.79 -15.08
CA LEU A 175 -10.85 -1.17 -14.92
C LEU A 175 -9.93 -1.32 -16.13
N ASP A 176 -9.10 -0.29 -16.34
CA ASP A 176 -7.98 -0.30 -17.30
C ASP A 176 -6.64 -0.54 -16.57
N ILE A 177 -6.54 -0.13 -15.31
CA ILE A 177 -5.35 -0.27 -14.46
C ILE A 177 -5.76 -0.85 -13.11
N VAL A 178 -5.11 -1.93 -12.70
CA VAL A 178 -5.19 -2.47 -11.34
C VAL A 178 -3.91 -2.17 -10.58
N HIS A 179 -4.02 -1.55 -9.41
CA HIS A 179 -2.89 -1.13 -8.61
C HIS A 179 -2.96 -1.75 -7.21
N ALA A 180 -1.83 -2.26 -6.73
CA ALA A 180 -1.72 -2.79 -5.38
C ALA A 180 -0.26 -2.90 -4.93
N GLY A 181 -0.02 -3.31 -3.68
CA GLY A 181 1.29 -3.74 -3.23
C GLY A 181 1.75 -5.03 -3.93
N MET A 182 3.06 -5.29 -3.94
CA MET A 182 3.64 -6.52 -4.52
C MET A 182 3.05 -7.81 -3.94
N ASP A 183 2.53 -7.78 -2.70
CA ASP A 183 1.86 -8.92 -2.07
C ASP A 183 0.55 -9.33 -2.79
N GLN A 184 -0.04 -8.43 -3.56
CA GLN A 184 -1.25 -8.69 -4.36
C GLN A 184 -0.96 -9.17 -5.80
N ARG A 185 0.31 -9.31 -6.19
CA ARG A 185 0.70 -9.70 -7.55
C ARG A 185 0.02 -10.99 -8.03
N LYS A 186 -0.14 -11.98 -7.14
CA LYS A 186 -0.73 -13.29 -7.50
C LYS A 186 -2.16 -13.16 -8.02
N ILE A 187 -2.98 -12.28 -7.44
CA ILE A 187 -4.37 -12.09 -7.91
C ILE A 187 -4.40 -11.36 -9.27
N HIS A 188 -3.54 -10.36 -9.49
CA HIS A 188 -3.48 -9.69 -10.77
C HIS A 188 -3.00 -10.61 -11.90
N MET A 189 -2.06 -11.53 -11.61
CA MET A 189 -1.66 -12.56 -12.58
C MET A 189 -2.77 -13.59 -12.81
N LEU A 190 -3.59 -13.91 -11.82
CA LEU A 190 -4.79 -14.73 -11.99
C LEU A 190 -5.79 -14.05 -12.95
N VAL A 191 -6.03 -12.74 -12.76
CA VAL A 191 -6.89 -11.94 -13.63
C VAL A 191 -6.38 -11.97 -15.09
N LYS A 192 -5.08 -11.74 -15.31
CA LYS A 192 -4.47 -11.79 -16.65
C LYS A 192 -4.63 -13.15 -17.33
N ASP A 193 -4.71 -14.25 -16.58
CA ASP A 193 -4.89 -15.61 -17.14
C ASP A 193 -6.36 -15.98 -17.36
N VAL A 194 -7.28 -15.49 -16.53
CA VAL A 194 -8.68 -15.91 -16.54
C VAL A 194 -9.56 -15.01 -17.42
N PHE A 195 -9.38 -13.70 -17.37
CA PHE A 195 -10.21 -12.73 -18.12
C PHE A 195 -10.24 -12.98 -19.63
N PRO A 196 -9.12 -13.33 -20.32
CA PRO A 196 -9.17 -13.66 -21.75
C PRO A 196 -10.10 -14.84 -22.07
N LYS A 197 -10.19 -15.85 -21.19
CA LYS A 197 -11.07 -17.02 -21.37
C LYS A 197 -12.55 -16.65 -21.28
N MET A 198 -12.84 -15.57 -20.54
CA MET A 198 -14.19 -15.03 -20.38
C MET A 198 -14.48 -13.91 -21.39
N LYS A 199 -13.51 -13.54 -22.24
CA LYS A 199 -13.57 -12.38 -23.13
C LYS A 199 -13.79 -11.06 -22.37
N TRP A 200 -13.29 -10.98 -21.14
CA TRP A 200 -13.31 -9.78 -20.33
C TRP A 200 -12.08 -8.92 -20.60
N LYS A 201 -12.22 -7.62 -20.38
CA LYS A 201 -11.12 -6.66 -20.49
C LYS A 201 -10.02 -6.98 -19.49
N VAL A 202 -8.78 -7.05 -19.95
CA VAL A 202 -7.60 -7.34 -19.12
C VAL A 202 -6.92 -6.02 -18.76
N PRO A 203 -6.88 -5.62 -17.48
CA PRO A 203 -6.22 -4.39 -17.08
C PRO A 203 -4.70 -4.53 -17.04
N VAL A 204 -4.01 -3.39 -17.17
CA VAL A 204 -2.58 -3.27 -16.86
C VAL A 204 -2.40 -3.37 -15.35
N ALA A 205 -1.47 -4.22 -14.89
CA ALA A 205 -1.18 -4.36 -13.47
C ALA A 205 0.03 -3.50 -13.08
N VAL A 206 -0.15 -2.70 -12.04
CA VAL A 206 0.90 -1.86 -11.44
C VAL A 206 1.08 -2.25 -9.98
N HIS A 207 2.30 -2.56 -9.59
CA HIS A 207 2.60 -2.96 -8.22
C HIS A 207 3.59 -1.98 -7.59
N HIS A 208 3.25 -1.52 -6.37
CA HIS A 208 4.14 -0.69 -5.59
C HIS A 208 4.87 -1.52 -4.52
N LYS A 209 6.06 -1.07 -4.16
CA LYS A 209 6.86 -1.66 -3.10
C LYS A 209 6.19 -1.45 -1.74
N LEU A 210 6.18 -2.50 -0.93
CA LEU A 210 5.70 -2.42 0.44
C LEU A 210 6.81 -1.85 1.33
N LEU A 211 6.49 -0.85 2.15
CA LEU A 211 7.43 -0.32 3.11
C LEU A 211 7.77 -1.36 4.18
N PRO A 212 9.06 -1.63 4.43
CA PRO A 212 9.47 -2.54 5.48
C PRO A 212 9.14 -2.00 6.87
N GLY A 213 9.00 -2.91 7.84
CA GLY A 213 8.93 -2.55 9.25
C GLY A 213 10.27 -1.97 9.73
N LEU A 214 10.23 -1.16 10.79
CA LEU A 214 11.40 -0.45 11.31
C LEU A 214 12.41 -1.35 12.03
N ALA A 215 12.05 -2.60 12.35
CA ALA A 215 12.93 -3.55 13.01
C ALA A 215 14.04 -4.06 12.08
N LYS A 216 15.12 -4.62 12.66
CA LYS A 216 16.15 -5.32 11.90
C LYS A 216 15.51 -6.47 11.11
N PRO A 217 15.74 -6.56 9.79
CA PRO A 217 15.23 -7.65 8.99
C PRO A 217 15.84 -8.98 9.47
N PRO A 218 15.08 -10.10 9.45
CA PRO A 218 15.62 -11.42 9.78
C PRO A 218 16.77 -11.80 8.82
N GLU A 219 17.82 -12.40 9.35
CA GLU A 219 19.03 -12.74 8.59
C GLU A 219 18.82 -13.86 7.57
N GLU A 220 17.78 -14.69 7.75
CA GLU A 220 17.45 -15.80 6.85
C GLU A 220 15.94 -15.91 6.65
N LYS A 221 15.43 -15.33 5.56
CA LYS A 221 14.22 -15.86 4.92
C LYS A 221 14.59 -16.28 3.49
N PRO A 222 14.49 -17.58 3.14
CA PRO A 222 14.82 -18.10 1.81
C PRO A 222 13.96 -17.51 0.67
N SER A 223 12.89 -16.78 1.01
CA SER A 223 11.89 -16.25 0.07
C SER A 223 12.09 -14.79 -0.33
N GLY A 224 13.06 -14.06 0.23
CA GLY A 224 13.17 -12.62 -0.02
C GLY A 224 12.00 -11.78 0.51
N GLU A 225 11.11 -12.38 1.31
CA GLU A 225 9.94 -11.67 1.86
C GLU A 225 10.37 -10.62 2.88
N VAL A 226 10.14 -9.37 2.53
CA VAL A 226 10.29 -8.22 3.43
C VAL A 226 9.19 -8.28 4.49
N VAL A 227 9.58 -8.22 5.77
CA VAL A 227 8.61 -8.03 6.87
C VAL A 227 8.07 -6.60 6.75
N LYS A 228 6.88 -6.49 6.14
CA LYS A 228 6.21 -5.20 5.92
C LYS A 228 5.77 -4.54 7.22
N MET A 229 5.58 -3.21 7.19
CA MET A 229 4.90 -2.51 8.27
C MET A 229 3.56 -3.17 8.57
N SER A 230 3.35 -3.53 9.84
CA SER A 230 2.16 -4.24 10.28
C SER A 230 1.31 -3.37 11.18
N LYS A 231 -0.01 -3.39 10.97
CA LYS A 231 -1.00 -2.73 11.83
C LYS A 231 -1.10 -3.38 13.21
N SER A 232 -0.66 -4.65 13.33
CA SER A 232 -0.73 -5.43 14.57
C SER A 232 0.47 -5.22 15.52
N ASP A 233 1.58 -4.62 15.05
CA ASP A 233 2.71 -4.24 15.90
C ASP A 233 2.88 -2.73 15.97
N PRO A 234 2.56 -2.09 17.11
CA PRO A 234 2.69 -0.65 17.29
C PRO A 234 4.11 -0.10 17.08
N ASN A 235 5.12 -0.95 17.22
CA ASN A 235 6.54 -0.56 17.08
C ASN A 235 7.08 -0.79 15.66
N ALA A 236 6.37 -1.58 14.84
CA ALA A 236 6.83 -1.95 13.51
C ALA A 236 6.71 -0.84 12.46
N GLY A 237 5.99 0.25 12.75
CA GLY A 237 5.77 1.29 11.75
C GLY A 237 5.36 2.65 12.31
N ILE A 238 5.30 3.62 11.42
CA ILE A 238 4.82 4.97 11.70
C ILE A 238 3.33 5.03 11.40
N PHE A 239 2.51 5.29 12.42
CA PHE A 239 1.06 5.47 12.29
C PHE A 239 0.72 6.95 12.11
N ILE A 240 -0.39 7.23 11.41
CA ILE A 240 -0.80 8.61 11.13
C ILE A 240 -1.06 9.42 12.40
N HIS A 241 -1.55 8.75 13.45
CA HIS A 241 -1.84 9.39 14.74
C HIS A 241 -0.67 9.40 15.73
N ASN A 242 0.54 8.97 15.31
CA ASN A 242 1.72 9.17 16.13
C ASN A 242 2.04 10.66 16.29
N SER A 243 2.37 11.10 17.49
CA SER A 243 2.88 12.45 17.74
C SER A 243 4.24 12.67 17.04
N ASP A 244 4.65 13.91 16.89
CA ASP A 244 5.93 14.26 16.29
C ASP A 244 7.09 13.58 17.03
N ASP A 245 7.05 13.57 18.37
CA ASP A 245 8.07 12.93 19.19
C ASP A 245 8.06 11.41 19.09
N GLU A 246 6.89 10.79 18.94
CA GLU A 246 6.80 9.36 18.66
C GLU A 246 7.40 9.02 17.29
N ILE A 247 7.14 9.83 16.26
CA ILE A 247 7.73 9.63 14.91
C ILE A 247 9.26 9.72 15.01
N ARG A 248 9.80 10.79 15.61
CA ARG A 248 11.25 10.96 15.82
C ARG A 248 11.86 9.80 16.59
N THR A 249 11.20 9.38 17.68
CA THR A 249 11.68 8.29 18.54
C THR A 249 11.70 6.97 17.78
N LYS A 250 10.67 6.64 17.00
CA LYS A 250 10.59 5.41 16.24
C LYS A 250 11.63 5.37 15.12
N ILE A 251 11.83 6.47 14.40
CA ILE A 251 12.88 6.55 13.36
C ILE A 251 14.27 6.46 13.99
N LYS A 252 14.52 7.14 15.11
CA LYS A 252 15.79 7.03 15.84
C LYS A 252 16.11 5.59 16.25
N LYS A 253 15.12 4.82 16.68
CA LYS A 253 15.27 3.40 17.07
C LYS A 253 15.26 2.43 15.88
N GLY A 254 14.76 2.86 14.70
CA GLY A 254 14.68 2.04 13.51
C GLY A 254 16.03 1.48 13.09
N PHE A 255 16.02 0.31 12.47
CA PHE A 255 17.24 -0.32 11.95
C PHE A 255 17.83 0.53 10.81
N CYS A 256 19.13 0.82 10.89
CA CYS A 256 19.89 1.53 9.87
C CYS A 256 21.38 1.25 10.11
N GLU A 257 21.88 0.18 9.51
CA GLU A 257 23.29 -0.21 9.63
C GLU A 257 24.16 0.60 8.66
N GLU A 258 25.30 1.09 9.15
CA GLU A 258 26.19 1.95 8.39
C GLU A 258 26.74 1.25 7.13
N GLY A 259 26.62 1.88 5.97
CA GLY A 259 27.10 1.34 4.69
C GLY A 259 26.25 0.18 4.15
N ARG A 260 25.13 -0.16 4.78
CA ARG A 260 24.21 -1.20 4.29
C ARG A 260 22.98 -0.55 3.67
N THR A 261 22.80 -0.72 2.36
CA THR A 261 21.66 -0.19 1.62
C THR A 261 20.53 -1.22 1.50
N GLU A 262 20.86 -2.50 1.41
CA GLU A 262 19.87 -3.58 1.27
C GLU A 262 19.03 -3.78 2.53
N ASN A 263 17.71 -3.87 2.35
CA ASN A 263 16.75 -4.08 3.44
C ASN A 263 16.88 -3.06 4.58
N ASN A 264 17.25 -1.83 4.25
CA ASN A 264 17.40 -0.72 5.20
C ASN A 264 16.10 0.11 5.23
N PRO A 265 15.24 -0.02 6.28
CA PRO A 265 13.95 0.64 6.33
C PRO A 265 14.04 2.18 6.28
N ILE A 266 15.12 2.77 6.76
CA ILE A 266 15.29 4.22 6.75
C ILE A 266 15.58 4.72 5.34
N LEU A 267 16.40 4.00 4.58
CA LEU A 267 16.65 4.32 3.17
C LEU A 267 15.41 4.06 2.31
N GLU A 268 14.66 3.00 2.57
CA GLU A 268 13.39 2.74 1.86
C GLU A 268 12.36 3.85 2.11
N ILE A 269 12.25 4.34 3.35
CA ILE A 269 11.41 5.50 3.68
C ILE A 269 11.94 6.76 2.99
N ALA A 270 13.24 7.01 3.00
CA ALA A 270 13.84 8.14 2.30
C ALA A 270 13.48 8.10 0.80
N LYS A 271 13.70 6.96 0.14
CA LYS A 271 13.45 6.75 -1.28
C LYS A 271 11.98 6.94 -1.67
N HIS A 272 11.09 6.24 -0.97
CA HIS A 272 9.70 6.08 -1.40
C HIS A 272 8.75 7.11 -0.81
N ILE A 273 9.14 7.80 0.26
CA ILE A 273 8.31 8.80 0.93
C ILE A 273 8.94 10.18 0.85
N VAL A 274 10.19 10.32 1.35
CA VAL A 274 10.76 11.66 1.47
C VAL A 274 11.12 12.26 0.11
N PHE A 275 11.82 11.52 -0.76
CA PHE A 275 12.12 11.97 -2.14
C PHE A 275 10.91 11.94 -3.09
N HIS A 276 9.78 11.38 -2.66
CA HIS A 276 8.54 11.55 -3.39
C HIS A 276 7.91 12.93 -3.12
N GLU A 277 7.99 13.41 -1.88
CA GLU A 277 7.36 14.66 -1.44
C GLU A 277 8.27 15.89 -1.62
N PHE A 278 9.58 15.73 -1.40
CA PHE A 278 10.54 16.82 -1.43
C PHE A 278 11.55 16.62 -2.56
N ASP A 279 11.78 17.66 -3.36
CA ASP A 279 12.78 17.65 -4.44
C ASP A 279 14.23 17.60 -3.90
N THR A 280 14.44 18.09 -2.67
CA THR A 280 15.77 18.13 -2.02
C THR A 280 15.64 17.76 -0.54
N ILE A 281 16.58 16.94 -0.07
CA ILE A 281 16.72 16.62 1.37
C ILE A 281 18.02 17.25 1.88
N THR A 282 17.93 18.06 2.92
CA THR A 282 19.11 18.60 3.62
C THR A 282 19.36 17.79 4.88
N ILE A 283 20.55 17.23 5.00
CA ILE A 283 21.06 16.56 6.19
C ILE A 283 21.81 17.58 7.02
N GLU A 284 21.23 17.93 8.16
CA GLU A 284 21.86 18.84 9.12
C GLU A 284 22.87 18.08 9.97
N ARG A 285 24.10 18.56 10.03
CA ARG A 285 25.16 17.99 10.85
C ARG A 285 26.19 19.05 11.28
N PRO A 286 26.86 18.83 12.44
CA PRO A 286 27.87 19.74 12.94
C PRO A 286 29.04 19.92 11.95
N GLU A 287 29.66 21.12 11.95
CA GLU A 287 30.82 21.48 11.14
C GLU A 287 31.99 20.46 11.26
N LYS A 288 32.23 19.93 12.47
CA LYS A 288 33.27 18.91 12.72
C LYS A 288 33.04 17.58 11.96
N PHE A 289 31.82 17.35 11.44
CA PHE A 289 31.47 16.21 10.61
C PHE A 289 31.24 16.59 9.13
N GLY A 290 31.73 17.78 8.72
CA GLY A 290 31.68 18.27 7.35
C GLY A 290 30.53 19.24 7.07
N GLY A 291 29.75 19.67 8.08
CA GLY A 291 28.63 20.59 7.91
C GLY A 291 27.44 20.00 7.15
N ASN A 292 26.44 20.82 6.85
CA ASN A 292 25.22 20.41 6.17
C ASN A 292 25.51 19.91 4.74
N VAL A 293 24.76 18.90 4.30
CA VAL A 293 24.82 18.39 2.93
C VAL A 293 23.39 18.23 2.37
N SER A 294 23.18 18.59 1.12
CA SER A 294 21.89 18.47 0.44
C SER A 294 21.98 17.47 -0.71
N TYR A 295 20.90 16.71 -0.88
CA TYR A 295 20.73 15.70 -1.93
C TYR A 295 19.47 16.00 -2.73
N ASP A 296 19.59 16.13 -4.05
CA ASP A 296 18.50 16.39 -4.97
C ASP A 296 17.93 15.10 -5.59
N ASN A 297 18.50 13.95 -5.25
CA ASN A 297 18.03 12.63 -5.68
C ASN A 297 18.47 11.55 -4.68
N PHE A 298 17.76 10.44 -4.69
CA PHE A 298 18.03 9.32 -3.78
C PHE A 298 19.35 8.62 -4.08
N GLU A 299 19.73 8.49 -5.34
CA GLU A 299 20.92 7.78 -5.79
C GLU A 299 22.20 8.39 -5.21
N SER A 300 22.28 9.72 -5.16
CA SER A 300 23.40 10.43 -4.56
C SER A 300 23.47 10.22 -3.04
N LEU A 301 22.32 10.26 -2.35
CA LEU A 301 22.22 9.97 -0.92
C LEU A 301 22.64 8.53 -0.61
N GLU A 302 22.13 7.57 -1.37
CA GLU A 302 22.43 6.13 -1.21
C GLU A 302 23.91 5.85 -1.45
N SER A 303 24.53 6.48 -2.48
CA SER A 303 25.96 6.37 -2.77
C SER A 303 26.83 6.86 -1.62
N ASP A 304 26.52 8.03 -1.04
CA ASP A 304 27.27 8.56 0.09
C ASP A 304 27.04 7.76 1.38
N PHE A 305 25.85 7.21 1.56
CA PHE A 305 25.58 6.28 2.65
C PHE A 305 26.39 4.98 2.53
N LEU A 306 26.40 4.36 1.34
CA LEU A 306 27.20 3.16 1.05
C LEU A 306 28.70 3.40 1.28
N GLN A 307 29.21 4.59 0.89
CA GLN A 307 30.60 5.00 1.08
C GLN A 307 30.91 5.45 2.53
N LYS A 308 29.92 5.37 3.45
CA LYS A 308 30.04 5.79 4.86
C LYS A 308 30.36 7.28 5.06
N LYS A 309 30.07 8.11 4.06
CA LYS A 309 30.18 9.58 4.17
C LYS A 309 28.97 10.18 4.89
N LEU A 310 27.84 9.47 4.88
CA LEU A 310 26.61 9.84 5.58
C LEU A 310 26.35 8.87 6.74
N HIS A 311 26.43 9.40 7.96
CA HIS A 311 26.24 8.59 9.16
C HIS A 311 24.76 8.24 9.39
N PRO A 312 24.41 7.01 9.85
CA PRO A 312 23.01 6.61 10.11
C PRO A 312 22.22 7.54 11.03
N THR A 313 22.86 8.13 12.03
CA THR A 313 22.21 9.07 12.97
C THR A 313 21.73 10.32 12.27
N ASP A 314 22.54 10.90 11.40
CA ASP A 314 22.22 12.14 10.67
C ASP A 314 21.10 11.89 9.65
N LEU A 315 21.18 10.75 8.93
CA LEU A 315 20.12 10.31 8.03
C LEU A 315 18.79 10.12 8.77
N LYS A 316 18.80 9.39 9.90
CA LYS A 316 17.60 9.16 10.72
C LYS A 316 16.97 10.45 11.20
N GLN A 317 17.78 11.41 11.65
CA GLN A 317 17.28 12.71 12.10
C GLN A 317 16.54 13.42 10.96
N SER A 318 17.15 13.56 9.79
CA SER A 318 16.55 14.25 8.65
C SER A 318 15.32 13.54 8.10
N VAL A 319 15.33 12.19 8.04
CA VAL A 319 14.16 11.41 7.66
C VAL A 319 13.03 11.58 8.68
N GLY A 320 13.33 11.58 9.98
CA GLY A 320 12.36 11.81 11.04
C GLY A 320 11.67 13.16 10.92
N GLU A 321 12.44 14.25 10.73
CA GLU A 321 11.89 15.59 10.54
C GLU A 321 11.06 15.70 9.23
N SER A 322 11.51 15.07 8.17
CA SER A 322 10.75 15.03 6.92
C SER A 322 9.40 14.30 7.09
N LEU A 323 9.40 13.18 7.82
CA LEU A 323 8.14 12.46 8.12
C LEU A 323 7.20 13.27 8.99
N VAL A 324 7.71 14.01 9.98
CA VAL A 324 6.88 14.93 10.78
C VAL A 324 6.19 15.95 9.85
N LYS A 325 6.92 16.56 8.92
CA LYS A 325 6.35 17.53 7.95
C LYS A 325 5.27 16.90 7.06
N ILE A 326 5.40 15.62 6.71
CA ILE A 326 4.42 14.90 5.85
C ILE A 326 3.20 14.47 6.67
N VAL A 327 3.39 13.91 7.87
CA VAL A 327 2.33 13.26 8.64
C VAL A 327 1.51 14.25 9.46
N SER A 328 2.14 15.28 10.06
CA SER A 328 1.45 16.20 10.98
C SER A 328 0.26 16.92 10.35
N PRO A 329 0.34 17.45 9.10
CA PRO A 329 -0.82 18.09 8.47
C PRO A 329 -2.00 17.14 8.23
N VAL A 330 -1.72 15.85 8.02
CA VAL A 330 -2.76 14.83 7.86
C VAL A 330 -3.37 14.49 9.22
N ARG A 331 -2.53 14.25 10.23
CA ARG A 331 -2.96 13.96 11.61
C ARG A 331 -3.85 15.05 12.20
N GLU A 332 -3.51 16.33 12.00
CA GLU A 332 -4.26 17.46 12.52
C GLU A 332 -5.68 17.57 11.95
N LYS A 333 -5.89 17.09 10.73
CA LYS A 333 -7.18 17.16 10.03
C LYS A 333 -7.97 15.85 10.15
N LEU A 334 -7.31 14.71 10.33
CA LEU A 334 -7.96 13.42 10.40
C LEU A 334 -8.40 13.13 11.85
N VAL A 335 -9.69 13.22 12.10
CA VAL A 335 -10.26 12.99 13.42
C VAL A 335 -10.33 11.50 13.74
N LEU A 336 -9.75 11.10 14.87
CA LEU A 336 -9.90 9.77 15.45
C LEU A 336 -10.47 9.93 16.87
N SER A 337 -11.75 9.58 17.07
CA SER A 337 -12.37 9.63 18.39
C SER A 337 -11.76 8.58 19.33
N ASN A 338 -11.79 8.84 20.63
CA ASN A 338 -11.33 7.86 21.61
C ASN A 338 -12.10 6.55 21.50
N GLU A 339 -13.43 6.62 21.31
CA GLU A 339 -14.28 5.43 21.11
C GLU A 339 -13.81 4.57 19.92
N LEU A 340 -13.53 5.20 18.76
CA LEU A 340 -13.06 4.49 17.58
C LEU A 340 -11.64 3.96 17.78
N SER A 341 -10.76 4.72 18.44
CA SER A 341 -9.41 4.27 18.79
C SER A 341 -9.45 3.03 19.67
N ASP A 342 -10.28 3.02 20.70
CA ASP A 342 -10.42 1.88 21.61
C ASP A 342 -11.09 0.68 20.93
N LEU A 343 -12.07 0.93 20.06
CA LEU A 343 -12.69 -0.11 19.24
C LEU A 343 -11.61 -0.82 18.36
N ILE A 344 -10.75 -0.06 17.69
CA ILE A 344 -9.68 -0.62 16.86
C ILE A 344 -8.68 -1.39 17.73
N LYS A 345 -8.20 -0.80 18.83
CA LYS A 345 -7.21 -1.45 19.73
C LYS A 345 -7.74 -2.79 20.28
N ASN A 346 -8.97 -2.81 20.75
CA ASN A 346 -9.58 -4.02 21.34
C ASN A 346 -9.67 -5.15 20.30
N ASN A 347 -10.00 -4.83 19.06
CA ASN A 347 -10.11 -5.81 17.99
C ASN A 347 -8.75 -6.26 17.42
N LEU A 348 -7.70 -5.41 17.44
CA LEU A 348 -6.34 -5.81 17.10
C LEU A 348 -5.75 -6.81 18.11
N VAL A 349 -6.17 -6.78 19.37
CA VAL A 349 -5.76 -7.75 20.40
C VAL A 349 -6.37 -9.12 20.13
N PHE A 350 -7.62 -9.19 19.62
CA PHE A 350 -8.24 -10.45 19.20
C PHE A 350 -7.52 -11.10 18.03
N ASP A 351 -7.10 -10.32 17.02
CA ASP A 351 -6.35 -10.82 15.85
C ASP A 351 -5.00 -11.48 16.23
N ARG A 352 -4.43 -11.18 17.40
CA ARG A 352 -3.18 -11.79 17.91
C ARG A 352 -3.37 -13.13 18.60
N ARG A 353 -4.61 -13.53 18.94
CA ARG A 353 -4.92 -14.73 19.75
C ARG A 353 -5.41 -15.90 18.89
N HIS A 354 -5.52 -15.72 17.60
CA HIS A 354 -5.93 -16.72 16.61
C HIS A 354 -4.87 -16.87 15.53
#